data_663c957d5e4757ef7dd0fa7940c0aaa7
#
_entry.id   663c957d5e4757ef7dd0fa7940c0aaa7
#
_cell.length_a   1.000
_cell.length_b   1.000
_cell.length_c   1.000
_cell.angle_alpha   90.00
_cell.angle_beta   90.00
_cell.angle_gamma   90.00
#
_symmetry.space_group_name_H-M   'P 1'
#
loop_
_entity.id
_entity.type
_entity.pdbx_description
1 polymer ?
#
loop_
_entity_poly.entity_id
_entity_poly.type
_entity_poly.pdbx_seq_one_letter_code
_entity_poly.pdbx_strand_id
1 'polypeptide(L)'
;KYQKEQVAKAARVYVKRLREEVNEERMKLGKAPVEEEDEDDDSHGDGGTTEQVVSTTDPECGMYHKGEHEKQFAYEAHTVCDRHGMVLGVKVTAGNVHDSVAWDSVYEQVTDRFPEIRYVTMDAGYKQPWIAQRILEDGRIPILPYTRPHGTRREGFMPWDFSYDEKTTG
;
A
#
# COMPACT_ATOMS: atom_id res chain seq x y z
N LYS A 1 -15.37 -16.74 -19.39
CA LYS A 1 -15.66 -17.83 -18.44
C LYS A 1 -14.82 -17.57 -17.19
N TYR A 2 -15.32 -17.94 -16.02
CA TYR A 2 -14.61 -17.79 -14.74
C TYR A 2 -14.84 -19.02 -13.88
N GLN A 3 -13.92 -19.24 -12.94
CA GLN A 3 -14.05 -20.21 -11.84
C GLN A 3 -13.82 -19.50 -10.52
N LYS A 4 -14.28 -20.11 -9.44
CA LYS A 4 -14.02 -19.63 -8.08
C LYS A 4 -12.95 -20.51 -7.45
N GLU A 5 -11.97 -19.87 -6.85
CA GLU A 5 -10.88 -20.52 -6.13
C GLU A 5 -10.84 -20.05 -4.68
N GLN A 6 -10.49 -20.95 -3.78
CA GLN A 6 -10.27 -20.63 -2.37
C GLN A 6 -8.82 -20.15 -2.20
N VAL A 7 -8.64 -18.92 -1.74
CA VAL A 7 -7.33 -18.31 -1.56
C VAL A 7 -7.19 -17.84 -0.10
N ALA A 8 -6.01 -18.06 0.47
CA ALA A 8 -5.71 -17.55 1.81
C ALA A 8 -5.83 -16.03 1.85
N LYS A 9 -6.43 -15.49 2.90
CA LYS A 9 -6.58 -14.02 3.06
C LYS A 9 -5.20 -13.38 3.19
N ALA A 10 -4.74 -12.70 2.15
CA ALA A 10 -3.40 -12.11 2.09
C ALA A 10 -3.11 -11.18 3.28
N ALA A 11 -4.10 -10.41 3.72
CA ALA A 11 -3.95 -9.52 4.87
C ALA A 11 -3.61 -10.28 6.17
N ARG A 12 -4.26 -11.42 6.44
CA ARG A 12 -3.95 -12.22 7.64
C ARG A 12 -2.55 -12.84 7.58
N VAL A 13 -2.14 -13.34 6.41
CA VAL A 13 -0.80 -13.89 6.21
C VAL A 13 0.25 -12.79 6.44
N TYR A 14 0.02 -11.60 5.91
CA TYR A 14 0.91 -10.44 6.11
C TYR A 14 0.98 -10.01 7.57
N VAL A 15 -0.16 -9.86 8.25
CA VAL A 15 -0.21 -9.47 9.67
C VAL A 15 0.49 -10.50 10.55
N LYS A 16 0.29 -11.80 10.26
CA LYS A 16 0.99 -12.88 10.98
C LYS A 16 2.51 -12.78 10.82
N ARG A 17 2.99 -12.61 9.61
CA ARG A 17 4.42 -12.44 9.32
C ARG A 17 5.00 -11.21 10.00
N LEU A 18 4.32 -10.06 9.93
CA LEU A 18 4.75 -8.84 10.58
C LEU A 18 4.82 -9.02 12.11
N ARG A 19 3.87 -9.72 12.71
CA ARG A 19 3.85 -10.03 14.14
C ARG A 19 5.01 -10.94 14.54
N GLU A 20 5.33 -11.93 13.72
CA GLU A 20 6.48 -12.81 13.91
C GLU A 20 7.79 -12.00 13.89
N GLU A 21 7.99 -11.12 12.92
CA GLU A 21 9.15 -10.22 12.82
C GLU A 21 9.27 -9.28 14.05
N VAL A 22 8.16 -8.65 14.45
CA VAL A 22 8.12 -7.79 15.65
C VAL A 22 8.44 -8.58 16.92
N ASN A 23 7.94 -9.79 17.06
CA ASN A 23 8.21 -10.62 18.23
C ASN A 23 9.67 -11.10 18.28
N GLU A 24 10.28 -11.40 17.13
CA GLU A 24 11.72 -11.69 17.07
C GLU A 24 12.56 -10.50 17.54
N GLU A 25 12.26 -9.29 17.09
CA GLU A 25 12.96 -8.08 17.53
C GLU A 25 12.74 -7.82 19.03
N ARG A 26 11.53 -8.00 19.51
CA ARG A 26 11.23 -7.84 20.95
C ARG A 26 12.02 -8.83 21.81
N MET A 27 12.12 -10.08 21.38
CA MET A 27 12.93 -11.09 22.09
C MET A 27 14.42 -10.72 22.09
N LYS A 28 14.96 -10.23 20.98
CA LYS A 28 16.35 -9.73 20.91
C LYS A 28 16.60 -8.57 21.89
N LEU A 29 15.58 -7.77 22.18
CA LEU A 29 15.63 -6.65 23.13
C LEU A 29 15.24 -7.05 24.56
N GLY A 30 15.08 -8.36 24.85
CA GLY A 30 14.69 -8.86 26.17
C GLY A 30 13.26 -8.51 26.60
N LYS A 31 12.38 -8.18 25.64
CA LYS A 31 10.96 -7.86 25.88
C LYS A 31 10.09 -9.07 25.62
N ALA A 32 8.99 -9.20 26.36
CA ALA A 32 8.00 -10.24 26.12
C ALA A 32 7.37 -10.09 24.72
N PRO A 33 7.05 -11.20 24.02
CA PRO A 33 6.34 -11.15 22.76
C PRO A 33 4.96 -10.50 22.95
N VAL A 34 4.40 -9.96 21.88
CA VAL A 34 3.01 -9.48 21.85
C VAL A 34 2.11 -10.70 21.83
N GLU A 35 1.29 -10.85 22.87
CA GLU A 35 0.28 -11.93 22.94
C GLU A 35 -0.76 -11.72 21.83
N GLU A 36 -1.33 -12.80 21.36
CA GLU A 36 -2.51 -12.75 20.49
C GLU A 36 -3.65 -12.25 21.37
N GLU A 37 -4.05 -10.98 21.23
CA GLU A 37 -5.37 -10.60 21.68
C GLU A 37 -6.35 -11.31 20.72
N ASP A 38 -7.11 -12.24 21.25
CA ASP A 38 -8.28 -12.80 20.60
C ASP A 38 -9.25 -11.62 20.37
N GLU A 39 -9.06 -10.90 19.27
CA GLU A 39 -10.09 -10.03 18.76
C GLU A 39 -11.25 -10.95 18.38
N ASP A 40 -12.18 -11.08 19.31
CA ASP A 40 -13.54 -11.54 19.07
C ASP A 40 -14.21 -10.60 18.07
N ASP A 41 -13.73 -10.60 16.83
CA ASP A 41 -14.48 -10.09 15.70
C ASP A 41 -15.44 -11.21 15.28
N ASP A 42 -16.64 -11.13 15.88
CA ASP A 42 -17.82 -11.95 15.63
C ASP A 42 -18.37 -11.72 14.21
N SER A 43 -17.50 -11.77 13.22
CA SER A 43 -17.83 -11.91 11.80
C SER A 43 -17.50 -13.32 11.34
N HIS A 44 -18.48 -14.14 11.46
CA HIS A 44 -18.67 -15.48 10.90
C HIS A 44 -17.53 -16.00 10.02
N GLY A 45 -16.79 -16.91 10.59
CA GLY A 45 -16.42 -18.18 10.03
C GLY A 45 -15.49 -18.22 8.87
N ASP A 46 -15.09 -19.29 8.81
CA ASP A 46 -14.36 -19.99 7.76
C ASP A 46 -12.86 -19.66 7.67
N GLY A 47 -12.17 -20.65 8.04
CA GLY A 47 -10.73 -20.97 8.01
C GLY A 47 -9.75 -20.14 7.18
N GLY A 48 -9.84 -18.82 7.20
CA GLY A 48 -8.77 -17.97 6.64
C GLY A 48 -8.65 -17.95 5.11
N THR A 49 -9.64 -18.46 4.39
CA THR A 49 -9.69 -18.42 2.91
C THR A 49 -10.79 -17.47 2.42
N THR A 50 -10.61 -16.91 1.25
CA THR A 50 -11.60 -16.12 0.50
C THR A 50 -11.83 -16.76 -0.85
N GLU A 51 -13.06 -16.74 -1.34
CA GLU A 51 -13.33 -17.10 -2.74
C GLU A 51 -12.80 -16.00 -3.66
N GLN A 52 -11.91 -16.38 -4.56
CA GLN A 52 -11.43 -15.51 -5.62
C GLN A 52 -12.03 -15.98 -6.96
N VAL A 53 -12.49 -15.03 -7.73
CA VAL A 53 -12.98 -15.29 -9.11
C VAL A 53 -11.79 -15.21 -10.05
N VAL A 54 -11.52 -16.31 -10.76
CA VAL A 54 -10.39 -16.45 -11.67
C VAL A 54 -10.89 -16.66 -13.10
N SER A 55 -10.24 -16.03 -14.06
CA SER A 55 -10.52 -16.25 -15.48
C SER A 55 -10.04 -17.65 -15.91
N THR A 56 -10.90 -18.38 -16.60
CA THR A 56 -10.51 -19.69 -17.18
C THR A 56 -9.76 -19.57 -18.50
N THR A 57 -9.77 -18.38 -19.10
CA THR A 57 -9.09 -18.11 -20.37
C THR A 57 -7.69 -17.54 -20.14
N ASP A 58 -7.54 -16.73 -19.12
CA ASP A 58 -6.29 -16.09 -18.71
C ASP A 58 -6.24 -16.07 -17.18
N PRO A 59 -5.69 -17.12 -16.54
CA PRO A 59 -5.64 -17.22 -15.08
C PRO A 59 -4.75 -16.20 -14.39
N GLU A 60 -3.83 -15.57 -15.11
CA GLU A 60 -2.89 -14.58 -14.58
C GLU A 60 -3.53 -13.19 -14.43
N CYS A 61 -4.63 -12.91 -15.13
CA CYS A 61 -5.34 -11.65 -14.98
C CYS A 61 -6.15 -11.61 -13.69
N GLY A 62 -6.31 -10.41 -13.13
CA GLY A 62 -7.10 -10.19 -11.92
C GLY A 62 -8.46 -9.58 -12.21
N MET A 63 -9.41 -9.78 -11.30
CA MET A 63 -10.70 -9.10 -11.36
C MET A 63 -10.55 -7.65 -10.89
N TYR A 64 -10.45 -6.73 -11.83
CA TYR A 64 -10.41 -5.30 -11.56
C TYR A 64 -11.80 -4.77 -11.19
N HIS A 65 -11.86 -3.91 -10.19
CA HIS A 65 -13.07 -3.27 -9.70
C HIS A 65 -12.91 -1.75 -9.70
N LYS A 66 -13.82 -1.06 -10.40
CA LYS A 66 -13.91 0.40 -10.33
C LYS A 66 -15.32 0.80 -9.91
N GLY A 67 -15.44 1.19 -8.65
CA GLY A 67 -16.76 1.41 -8.07
C GLY A 67 -17.60 0.13 -7.95
N GLU A 68 -18.91 0.31 -7.85
CA GLU A 68 -19.85 -0.82 -7.68
C GLU A 68 -20.23 -1.52 -8.98
N HIS A 69 -20.06 -0.86 -10.11
CA HIS A 69 -20.66 -1.29 -11.38
C HIS A 69 -19.66 -1.81 -12.41
N GLU A 70 -18.39 -1.49 -12.27
CA GLU A 70 -17.38 -1.87 -13.25
C GLU A 70 -16.48 -2.99 -12.70
N LYS A 71 -16.70 -4.21 -13.23
CA LYS A 71 -15.94 -5.41 -12.88
C LYS A 71 -15.50 -6.10 -14.16
N GLN A 72 -14.21 -6.24 -14.34
CA GLN A 72 -13.65 -6.93 -15.51
C GLN A 72 -12.33 -7.61 -15.19
N PHE A 73 -12.04 -8.69 -15.91
CA PHE A 73 -10.71 -9.28 -15.88
C PHE A 73 -9.74 -8.37 -16.63
N ALA A 74 -8.70 -7.94 -15.96
CA ALA A 74 -7.73 -6.99 -16.51
C ALA A 74 -6.35 -7.15 -15.87
N TYR A 75 -5.39 -6.52 -16.50
CA TYR A 75 -4.09 -6.17 -15.91
C TYR A 75 -4.06 -4.69 -15.58
N GLU A 76 -3.23 -4.33 -14.62
CA GLU A 76 -2.97 -2.94 -14.26
C GLU A 76 -1.51 -2.61 -14.56
N ALA A 77 -1.28 -1.43 -15.16
CA ALA A 77 0.05 -0.95 -15.51
C ALA A 77 0.44 0.23 -14.60
N HIS A 78 1.33 -0.03 -13.66
CA HIS A 78 1.92 0.99 -12.80
C HIS A 78 3.07 1.66 -13.55
N THR A 79 2.86 2.90 -13.94
CA THR A 79 3.78 3.64 -14.80
C THR A 79 4.41 4.80 -14.05
N VAL A 80 5.73 4.89 -14.09
CA VAL A 80 6.49 6.04 -13.59
C VAL A 80 6.98 6.88 -14.77
N CYS A 81 6.74 8.18 -14.71
CA CYS A 81 7.22 9.11 -15.72
C CYS A 81 7.89 10.33 -15.09
N ASP A 82 8.71 11.01 -15.88
CA ASP A 82 9.28 12.29 -15.51
C ASP A 82 8.27 13.44 -15.70
N ARG A 83 8.69 14.67 -15.36
CA ARG A 83 7.87 15.89 -15.52
C ARG A 83 7.49 16.22 -16.96
N HIS A 84 8.10 15.58 -17.94
CA HIS A 84 7.84 15.77 -19.37
C HIS A 84 6.95 14.64 -19.94
N GLY A 85 6.55 13.67 -19.11
CA GLY A 85 5.75 12.52 -19.52
C GLY A 85 6.58 11.38 -20.13
N MET A 86 7.91 11.43 -20.04
CA MET A 86 8.76 10.33 -20.49
C MET A 86 8.66 9.17 -19.48
N VAL A 87 8.31 7.98 -19.95
CA VAL A 87 8.19 6.79 -19.14
C VAL A 87 9.57 6.30 -18.71
N LEU A 88 9.80 6.23 -17.41
CA LEU A 88 11.06 5.80 -16.79
C LEU A 88 11.01 4.32 -16.36
N GLY A 89 9.83 3.84 -15.98
CA GLY A 89 9.61 2.46 -15.58
C GLY A 89 8.15 2.06 -15.65
N VAL A 90 7.93 0.76 -15.81
CA VAL A 90 6.58 0.16 -15.85
C VAL A 90 6.61 -1.17 -15.11
N LYS A 91 5.57 -1.42 -14.32
CA LYS A 91 5.26 -2.72 -13.73
C LYS A 91 3.83 -3.10 -14.10
N VAL A 92 3.66 -4.28 -14.62
CA VAL A 92 2.32 -4.83 -14.90
C VAL A 92 1.98 -5.86 -13.82
N THR A 93 0.77 -5.76 -13.29
CA THR A 93 0.23 -6.70 -12.28
C THR A 93 -1.15 -7.18 -12.69
N ALA A 94 -1.64 -8.22 -12.04
CA ALA A 94 -3.05 -8.57 -12.14
C ALA A 94 -3.93 -7.42 -11.60
N GLY A 95 -5.08 -7.18 -12.21
CA GLY A 95 -5.92 -6.02 -11.91
C GLY A 95 -6.59 -5.98 -10.53
N ASN A 96 -6.40 -7.02 -9.72
CA ASN A 96 -6.82 -7.08 -8.32
C ASN A 96 -5.67 -6.82 -7.33
N VAL A 97 -4.48 -6.49 -7.82
CA VAL A 97 -3.32 -6.14 -6.99
C VAL A 97 -3.38 -4.65 -6.65
N HIS A 98 -3.33 -4.34 -5.35
CA HIS A 98 -3.36 -2.96 -4.92
C HIS A 98 -2.07 -2.21 -5.29
N ASP A 99 -2.19 -0.95 -5.69
CA ASP A 99 -1.09 -0.07 -6.13
C ASP A 99 0.13 -0.12 -5.22
N SER A 100 -0.09 -0.09 -3.90
CA SER A 100 1.00 -0.11 -2.93
C SER A 100 1.85 -1.39 -2.97
N VAL A 101 1.31 -2.52 -3.44
CA VAL A 101 2.07 -3.78 -3.56
C VAL A 101 3.04 -3.73 -4.73
N ALA A 102 2.64 -3.08 -5.83
CA ALA A 102 3.48 -2.94 -7.02
C ALA A 102 4.57 -1.86 -6.85
N TRP A 103 4.36 -0.93 -5.91
CA TRP A 103 5.15 0.27 -5.77
C TRP A 103 6.64 0.01 -5.57
N ASP A 104 7.00 -0.86 -4.64
CA ASP A 104 8.39 -1.09 -4.24
C ASP A 104 9.25 -1.51 -5.44
N SER A 105 8.76 -2.48 -6.22
CA SER A 105 9.50 -2.99 -7.36
C SER A 105 9.68 -1.96 -8.49
N VAL A 106 8.69 -1.10 -8.73
CA VAL A 106 8.82 -0.05 -9.76
C VAL A 106 9.66 1.12 -9.26
N TYR A 107 9.56 1.43 -7.97
CA TYR A 107 10.39 2.44 -7.32
C TYR A 107 11.87 2.08 -7.37
N GLU A 108 12.25 0.87 -6.97
CA GLU A 108 13.62 0.38 -7.04
C GLU A 108 14.15 0.39 -8.48
N GLN A 109 13.38 -0.18 -9.43
CA GLN A 109 13.76 -0.18 -10.85
C GLN A 109 14.12 1.22 -11.37
N VAL A 110 13.35 2.24 -10.97
CA VAL A 110 13.54 3.60 -11.46
C VAL A 110 14.66 4.31 -10.72
N THR A 111 14.74 4.17 -9.40
CA THR A 111 15.76 4.86 -8.58
C THR A 111 17.16 4.28 -8.76
N ASP A 112 17.30 3.00 -9.07
CA ASP A 112 18.57 2.37 -9.41
C ASP A 112 19.11 2.90 -10.76
N ARG A 113 18.20 3.14 -11.71
CA ARG A 113 18.56 3.66 -13.03
C ARG A 113 18.81 5.18 -13.05
N PHE A 114 18.08 5.90 -12.19
CA PHE A 114 18.09 7.37 -12.11
C PHE A 114 18.32 7.83 -10.66
N PRO A 115 19.54 7.66 -10.12
CA PRO A 115 19.84 7.98 -8.72
C PRO A 115 19.72 9.47 -8.38
N GLU A 116 19.72 10.36 -9.39
CA GLU A 116 19.56 11.79 -9.23
C GLU A 116 18.13 12.25 -8.90
N ILE A 117 17.15 11.34 -8.92
CA ILE A 117 15.75 11.65 -8.56
C ILE A 117 15.71 12.14 -7.11
N ARG A 118 15.14 13.32 -6.89
CA ARG A 118 14.97 13.94 -5.57
C ARG A 118 13.52 13.94 -5.10
N TYR A 119 12.58 14.08 -6.01
CA TYR A 119 11.17 14.24 -5.70
C TYR A 119 10.38 13.08 -6.30
N VAL A 120 9.57 12.44 -5.46
CA VAL A 120 8.72 11.32 -5.88
C VAL A 120 7.27 11.73 -5.64
N THR A 121 6.57 12.02 -6.74
CA THR A 121 5.15 12.40 -6.71
C THR A 121 4.30 11.18 -6.98
N MET A 122 3.28 10.99 -6.16
CA MET A 122 2.39 9.84 -6.25
C MET A 122 0.94 10.29 -6.07
N ASP A 123 0.00 9.49 -6.56
CA ASP A 123 -1.42 9.70 -6.33
C ASP A 123 -1.88 9.16 -4.95
N ALA A 124 -3.19 9.23 -4.70
CA ALA A 124 -3.75 8.82 -3.42
C ALA A 124 -3.71 7.30 -3.19
N GLY A 125 -3.67 6.48 -4.22
CA GLY A 125 -3.57 5.03 -4.15
C GLY A 125 -2.27 4.56 -3.50
N TYR A 126 -1.18 5.33 -3.69
CA TYR A 126 0.13 5.06 -3.10
C TYR A 126 0.36 5.74 -1.74
N LYS A 127 -0.64 6.43 -1.18
CA LYS A 127 -0.50 7.17 0.09
C LYS A 127 -0.48 6.23 1.30
N GLN A 128 0.64 5.55 1.48
CA GLN A 128 0.89 4.68 2.63
C GLN A 128 2.05 5.24 3.47
N PRO A 129 1.97 5.17 4.82
CA PRO A 129 3.05 5.67 5.68
C PRO A 129 4.41 5.03 5.39
N TRP A 130 4.46 3.73 5.14
CA TRP A 130 5.69 3.00 4.86
C TRP A 130 6.34 3.42 3.53
N ILE A 131 5.53 3.76 2.50
CA ILE A 131 6.04 4.29 1.22
C ILE A 131 6.72 5.64 1.45
N ALA A 132 6.06 6.54 2.19
CA ALA A 132 6.64 7.84 2.52
C ALA A 132 7.93 7.69 3.33
N GLN A 133 7.95 6.80 4.32
CA GLN A 133 9.12 6.49 5.12
C GLN A 133 10.28 6.00 4.26
N ARG A 134 10.06 5.01 3.39
CA ARG A 134 11.08 4.47 2.49
C ARG A 134 11.72 5.55 1.61
N ILE A 135 10.91 6.44 1.03
CA ILE A 135 11.39 7.54 0.19
C ILE A 135 12.28 8.50 1.00
N LEU A 136 11.89 8.81 2.24
CA LEU A 136 12.67 9.68 3.14
C LEU A 136 13.97 9.02 3.58
N GLU A 137 13.96 7.72 3.89
CA GLU A 137 15.15 6.94 4.26
C GLU A 137 16.17 6.90 3.10
N ASP A 138 15.70 6.86 1.85
CA ASP A 138 16.55 6.97 0.67
C ASP A 138 17.03 8.41 0.37
N GLY A 139 16.75 9.37 1.25
CA GLY A 139 17.15 10.77 1.12
C GLY A 139 16.37 11.55 0.05
N ARG A 140 15.20 11.07 -0.35
CA ARG A 140 14.31 11.69 -1.33
C ARG A 140 13.09 12.32 -0.65
N ILE A 141 12.35 13.12 -1.39
CA ILE A 141 11.19 13.87 -0.86
C ILE A 141 9.90 13.30 -1.46
N PRO A 142 9.01 12.69 -0.66
CA PRO A 142 7.71 12.24 -1.12
C PRO A 142 6.77 13.44 -1.29
N ILE A 143 6.07 13.51 -2.41
CA ILE A 143 5.02 14.49 -2.68
C ILE A 143 3.71 13.74 -2.81
N LEU A 144 2.87 13.86 -1.79
CA LEU A 144 1.60 13.15 -1.66
C LEU A 144 0.43 14.11 -1.75
N PRO A 145 -0.68 13.73 -2.37
CA PRO A 145 -1.87 14.58 -2.44
C PRO A 145 -2.44 14.79 -1.04
N TYR A 146 -2.97 15.99 -0.81
CA TYR A 146 -3.76 16.25 0.38
C TYR A 146 -5.05 15.44 0.32
N THR A 147 -5.30 14.66 1.35
CA THR A 147 -6.56 13.95 1.53
C THR A 147 -7.28 14.54 2.73
N ARG A 148 -8.48 15.08 2.50
CA ARG A 148 -9.28 15.61 3.61
C ARG A 148 -9.62 14.46 4.56
N PRO A 149 -9.38 14.61 5.87
CA PRO A 149 -9.76 13.60 6.84
C PRO A 149 -11.28 13.36 6.78
N HIS A 150 -11.67 12.10 6.70
CA HIS A 150 -13.05 11.66 6.80
C HIS A 150 -13.32 11.17 8.22
N GLY A 151 -14.53 11.41 8.72
CA GLY A 151 -14.99 10.95 10.02
C GLY A 151 -15.35 12.06 11.00
N THR A 152 -15.75 11.67 12.21
CA THR A 152 -16.09 12.56 13.32
C THR A 152 -14.84 13.34 13.77
N ARG A 153 -15.01 14.60 14.11
CA ARG A 153 -13.94 15.46 14.64
C ARG A 153 -13.27 14.74 15.82
N ARG A 154 -11.98 14.42 15.67
CA ARG A 154 -11.19 13.81 16.75
C ARG A 154 -10.83 14.91 17.77
N GLU A 155 -10.74 14.54 19.04
CA GLU A 155 -10.12 15.38 20.05
C GLU A 155 -8.64 15.52 19.72
N GLY A 156 -8.13 16.75 19.63
CA GLY A 156 -6.73 17.04 19.29
C GLY A 156 -6.60 18.23 18.35
N PHE A 157 -5.37 18.55 18.03
CA PHE A 157 -5.04 19.66 17.13
C PHE A 157 -5.43 19.32 15.68
N MET A 158 -5.99 20.30 15.01
CA MET A 158 -6.35 20.25 13.60
C MET A 158 -5.38 21.11 12.77
N PRO A 159 -5.25 20.90 11.46
CA PRO A 159 -4.34 21.69 10.63
C PRO A 159 -4.54 23.21 10.73
N TRP A 160 -5.76 23.64 10.97
CA TRP A 160 -6.09 25.08 11.14
C TRP A 160 -5.78 25.64 12.54
N ASP A 161 -5.43 24.80 13.50
CA ASP A 161 -4.98 25.22 14.83
C ASP A 161 -3.50 25.64 14.83
N PHE A 162 -2.80 25.40 13.69
CA PHE A 162 -1.42 25.79 13.47
C PHE A 162 -1.34 26.97 12.51
N SER A 163 -0.49 27.94 12.84
CA SER A 163 -0.10 29.01 11.93
C SER A 163 1.40 28.89 11.62
N TYR A 164 1.74 29.04 10.35
CA TYR A 164 3.14 29.07 9.93
C TYR A 164 3.73 30.46 10.19
N ASP A 165 4.81 30.54 10.94
CA ASP A 165 5.54 31.78 11.17
C ASP A 165 6.90 31.72 10.45
N GLU A 166 7.00 32.47 9.38
CA GLU A 166 8.20 32.55 8.52
C GLU A 166 9.44 33.11 9.26
N LYS A 167 9.24 33.84 10.36
CA LYS A 167 10.33 34.50 11.09
C LYS A 167 11.04 33.58 12.09
N THR A 168 10.44 32.45 12.45
CA THR A 168 10.96 31.56 13.49
C THR A 168 11.72 30.35 12.90
N THR A 169 11.71 30.18 11.57
CA THR A 169 12.38 29.09 10.86
C THR A 169 13.66 29.60 10.17
N GLY A 170 14.61 30.08 10.95
CA GLY A 170 15.93 30.48 10.54
C GLY A 170 16.99 29.64 11.21
#